data_30fdcd6529de6bb6608558c5041400e8
#
_entry.id   30fdcd6529de6bb6608558c5041400e8
#
_cell.length_a   1.000
_cell.length_b   1.000
_cell.length_c   1.000
_cell.angle_alpha   90.00
_cell.angle_beta   90.00
_cell.angle_gamma   90.00
#
_symmetry.space_group_name_H-M   'P 1'
#
loop_
_entity.id
_entity.type
_entity.pdbx_description
1 polymer ?
#
loop_
_entity_poly.entity_id
_entity_poly.type
_entity_poly.pdbx_seq_one_letter_code
_entity_poly.pdbx_strand_id
1 'polypeptide(L)'
;MRSFLPLLVLAAASASAQTPPPSAGELLLPVQSLLSLSDSGNGAQALLDFRDSDIKFSLDRLMDILRDHQHEGWVLAAYPDPNTRRPLIGAGFSLDVQATPHPQLDPLNPHSFVEPSSAQLWQAAGLSPEGLQQILDQFDRDANRWTAKQYRRKVIRHTLTPQLTEEEATRLLRISAIQAVYNAKGYCRCFDRLTGPQQMALTQLVFQMGTNLEAFVEFLGALNDENGFRELPLLDGYMETDTEHWRTVQSTLIDSQWARLYTVRAATVIAMFDPDYNHEPVAAEQRVEAILRPPVEYRPKPRSSATLRVASYSRHSGRSHGRKAARSQAKRKLT
;
A
#
# COMPACT_ATOMS: atom_id res chain seq x y z
N MET A 1 -21.39 11.78 8.09
CA MET A 1 -20.14 11.61 7.37
C MET A 1 -19.40 10.42 7.98
N ARG A 2 -19.40 9.28 7.28
CA ARG A 2 -18.74 8.05 7.75
C ARG A 2 -17.43 7.93 7.00
N SER A 3 -16.34 8.37 7.64
CA SER A 3 -14.99 8.14 7.13
C SER A 3 -14.68 6.65 7.25
N PHE A 4 -14.64 5.96 6.14
CA PHE A 4 -14.06 4.63 6.03
C PHE A 4 -12.56 4.82 5.78
N LEU A 5 -11.74 4.46 6.74
CA LEU A 5 -10.32 4.21 6.51
C LEU A 5 -10.21 2.98 5.59
N PRO A 6 -9.61 3.08 4.42
CA PRO A 6 -9.22 1.89 3.68
C PRO A 6 -8.06 1.24 4.41
N LEU A 7 -8.34 0.12 5.03
CA LEU A 7 -7.31 -0.74 5.58
C LEU A 7 -6.61 -1.43 4.42
N LEU A 8 -5.32 -1.28 4.35
CA LEU A 8 -4.44 -1.98 3.42
C LEU A 8 -4.72 -3.49 3.50
N VAL A 9 -5.33 -4.06 2.49
CA VAL A 9 -5.48 -5.50 2.34
C VAL A 9 -4.65 -5.89 1.12
N LEU A 10 -3.38 -6.21 1.36
CA LEU A 10 -2.58 -6.94 0.38
C LEU A 10 -3.09 -8.38 0.34
N ALA A 11 -3.88 -8.73 -0.65
CA ALA A 11 -4.21 -10.10 -0.95
C ALA A 11 -3.13 -10.67 -1.88
N ALA A 12 -2.08 -11.23 -1.30
CA ALA A 12 -1.18 -12.11 -2.03
C ALA A 12 -1.83 -13.49 -2.10
N ALA A 13 -2.43 -13.83 -3.23
CA ALA A 13 -2.77 -15.21 -3.55
C ALA A 13 -1.53 -15.92 -4.08
N SER A 14 -0.71 -16.44 -3.18
CA SER A 14 0.31 -17.42 -3.52
C SER A 14 -0.09 -18.75 -2.89
N ALA A 15 -0.55 -19.67 -3.72
CA ALA A 15 -0.64 -21.08 -3.36
C ALA A 15 0.79 -21.63 -3.24
N SER A 16 1.33 -21.62 -2.03
CA SER A 16 2.56 -22.33 -1.67
C SER A 16 2.27 -23.18 -0.46
N ALA A 17 2.75 -24.42 -0.50
CA ALA A 17 2.60 -25.42 0.53
C ALA A 17 2.82 -24.84 1.93
N GLN A 18 1.80 -24.99 2.79
CA GLN A 18 1.82 -24.53 4.17
C GLN A 18 2.82 -25.37 4.98
N THR A 19 4.01 -24.84 5.18
CA THR A 19 4.77 -25.14 6.39
C THR A 19 4.11 -24.38 7.54
N PRO A 20 3.90 -25.01 8.71
CA PRO A 20 3.34 -24.31 9.86
C PRO A 20 4.24 -23.11 10.20
N PRO A 21 3.66 -21.96 10.57
CA PRO A 21 4.46 -20.80 10.93
C PRO A 21 5.33 -21.17 12.14
N PRO A 22 6.62 -20.78 12.12
CA PRO A 22 7.48 -20.93 13.26
C PRO A 22 6.87 -20.17 14.45
N SER A 23 7.00 -20.75 15.65
CA SER A 23 6.51 -20.10 16.88
C SER A 23 7.21 -18.76 17.05
N ALA A 24 6.48 -17.72 17.51
CA ALA A 24 7.01 -16.37 17.71
C ALA A 24 8.31 -16.29 18.54
N GLY A 25 8.61 -17.32 19.35
CA GLY A 25 9.86 -17.44 20.11
C GLY A 25 11.09 -17.86 19.29
N GLU A 26 10.89 -18.42 18.06
CA GLU A 26 12.02 -18.88 17.23
C GLU A 26 12.54 -17.81 16.26
N LEU A 27 11.80 -16.72 16.09
CA LEU A 27 12.16 -15.62 15.18
C LEU A 27 12.96 -14.49 15.84
N LEU A 28 13.11 -14.51 17.16
CA LEU A 28 13.90 -13.53 17.89
C LEU A 28 15.37 -14.00 17.97
N LEU A 29 16.08 -13.90 16.84
CA LEU A 29 17.53 -13.88 16.94
C LEU A 29 17.94 -12.66 17.78
N PRO A 30 18.87 -12.82 18.74
CA PRO A 30 19.38 -11.70 19.52
C PRO A 30 19.85 -10.58 18.59
N VAL A 31 19.57 -9.31 18.94
CA VAL A 31 20.04 -8.15 18.16
C VAL A 31 21.53 -8.23 17.81
N GLN A 32 22.33 -8.84 18.65
CA GLN A 32 23.75 -9.12 18.39
C GLN A 32 23.98 -10.02 17.16
N SER A 33 23.06 -10.96 16.85
CA SER A 33 23.14 -11.75 15.61
C SER A 33 22.71 -10.96 14.38
N LEU A 34 21.86 -9.94 14.54
CA LEU A 34 21.50 -9.01 13.47
C LEU A 34 22.64 -8.04 13.14
N LEU A 35 23.47 -7.72 14.14
CA LEU A 35 24.64 -6.84 13.99
C LEU A 35 25.87 -7.57 13.40
N SER A 36 25.94 -8.89 13.50
CA SER A 36 27.08 -9.67 12.99
C SER A 36 26.99 -10.00 11.50
N LEU A 37 25.93 -9.58 10.80
CA LEU A 37 25.82 -9.63 9.33
C LEU A 37 26.54 -8.44 8.67
N SER A 38 27.73 -8.12 9.14
CA SER A 38 28.56 -7.02 8.66
C SER A 38 29.12 -7.20 7.24
N ASP A 39 28.83 -8.29 6.55
CA ASP A 39 29.32 -8.55 5.19
C ASP A 39 28.38 -8.06 4.06
N SER A 40 27.19 -7.53 4.41
CA SER A 40 26.28 -6.89 3.43
C SER A 40 26.45 -5.36 3.43
N GLY A 41 27.60 -4.85 3.81
CA GLY A 41 27.85 -3.42 4.06
C GLY A 41 27.61 -2.45 2.90
N ASN A 42 27.49 -2.95 1.67
CA ASN A 42 27.34 -2.08 0.50
C ASN A 42 25.91 -1.50 0.35
N GLY A 43 24.87 -2.24 0.77
CA GLY A 43 23.48 -1.79 0.56
C GLY A 43 23.08 -0.59 1.42
N ALA A 44 23.31 -0.65 2.73
CA ALA A 44 22.96 0.44 3.64
C ALA A 44 23.82 1.70 3.38
N GLN A 45 25.10 1.53 3.01
CA GLN A 45 25.98 2.65 2.66
C GLN A 45 25.47 3.39 1.41
N ALA A 46 25.02 2.68 0.37
CA ALA A 46 24.46 3.30 -0.82
C ALA A 46 23.28 4.24 -0.47
N LEU A 47 22.44 3.85 0.51
CA LEU A 47 21.33 4.70 0.95
C LEU A 47 21.79 6.00 1.62
N LEU A 48 22.93 5.97 2.33
CA LEU A 48 23.52 7.15 2.97
C LEU A 48 24.20 8.08 1.96
N ASP A 49 24.70 7.52 0.86
CA ASP A 49 25.38 8.28 -0.20
C ASP A 49 24.39 8.92 -1.20
N PHE A 50 23.07 8.65 -1.05
CA PHE A 50 22.03 9.20 -1.91
C PHE A 50 22.01 10.73 -1.91
N ARG A 51 21.84 11.30 -3.10
CA ARG A 51 21.70 12.74 -3.32
C ARG A 51 20.37 13.05 -4.02
N ASP A 52 19.75 14.15 -3.66
CA ASP A 52 18.48 14.57 -4.29
C ASP A 52 18.64 14.83 -5.81
N SER A 53 19.90 15.06 -6.28
CA SER A 53 20.21 15.12 -7.72
C SER A 53 20.12 13.81 -8.48
N ASP A 54 20.01 12.67 -7.76
CA ASP A 54 19.92 11.32 -8.36
C ASP A 54 18.52 10.98 -8.87
N ILE A 55 17.57 11.90 -8.67
CA ILE A 55 16.17 11.80 -9.09
C ILE A 55 15.66 13.11 -9.67
N LYS A 56 14.58 13.06 -10.45
CA LYS A 56 13.95 14.23 -11.09
C LYS A 56 12.68 14.71 -10.36
N PHE A 57 12.45 14.26 -9.14
CA PHE A 57 11.31 14.66 -8.30
C PHE A 57 11.79 15.02 -6.88
N SER A 58 10.93 15.66 -6.10
CA SER A 58 11.23 15.98 -4.70
C SER A 58 11.00 14.76 -3.81
N LEU A 59 12.03 14.31 -3.09
CA LEU A 59 11.91 13.24 -2.10
C LEU A 59 10.97 13.64 -0.95
N ASP A 60 11.03 14.90 -0.51
CA ASP A 60 10.14 15.41 0.55
C ASP A 60 8.68 15.34 0.12
N ARG A 61 8.37 15.71 -1.15
CA ARG A 61 7.01 15.57 -1.69
C ARG A 61 6.54 14.10 -1.71
N LEU A 62 7.42 13.17 -2.07
CA LEU A 62 7.11 11.74 -1.98
C LEU A 62 6.80 11.33 -0.55
N MET A 63 7.63 11.76 0.42
CA MET A 63 7.42 11.46 1.83
C MET A 63 6.09 12.02 2.36
N ASP A 64 5.69 13.24 1.95
CA ASP A 64 4.40 13.82 2.31
C ASP A 64 3.23 13.01 1.75
N ILE A 65 3.33 12.53 0.50
CA ILE A 65 2.35 11.64 -0.10
C ILE A 65 2.26 10.33 0.69
N LEU A 66 3.39 9.72 1.04
CA LEU A 66 3.42 8.44 1.77
C LEU A 66 2.83 8.55 3.19
N ARG A 67 2.99 9.70 3.85
CA ARG A 67 2.38 9.97 5.18
C ARG A 67 0.87 10.13 5.12
N ASP A 68 0.30 10.48 3.98
CA ASP A 68 -1.14 10.71 3.87
C ASP A 68 -1.91 9.44 4.23
N HIS A 69 -3.01 9.61 4.98
CA HIS A 69 -3.85 8.50 5.43
C HIS A 69 -4.55 7.74 4.30
N GLN A 70 -4.60 8.32 3.10
CA GLN A 70 -5.13 7.65 1.89
C GLN A 70 -4.06 6.77 1.22
N HIS A 71 -2.79 6.92 1.62
CA HIS A 71 -1.66 6.13 1.15
C HIS A 71 -1.25 5.12 2.20
N GLU A 72 -0.13 5.32 2.87
CA GLU A 72 0.38 4.37 3.88
C GLU A 72 -0.08 4.72 5.30
N GLY A 73 -0.41 6.00 5.53
CA GLY A 73 -0.75 6.52 6.85
C GLY A 73 0.48 6.84 7.68
N TRP A 74 0.24 7.28 8.93
CA TRP A 74 1.30 7.70 9.83
C TRP A 74 1.00 7.27 11.27
N VAL A 75 1.73 6.27 11.76
CA VAL A 75 1.51 5.69 13.09
C VAL A 75 2.84 5.60 13.84
N LEU A 76 3.02 6.39 14.89
CA LEU A 76 4.28 6.49 15.65
C LEU A 76 4.48 5.37 16.70
N ALA A 77 3.69 4.35 16.66
CA ALA A 77 3.78 3.16 17.50
C ALA A 77 3.68 1.90 16.68
N ALA A 78 4.35 0.83 17.10
CA ALA A 78 4.25 -0.43 16.40
C ALA A 78 2.81 -0.97 16.39
N TYR A 79 2.38 -1.46 15.22
CA TYR A 79 1.07 -2.04 15.01
C TYR A 79 1.16 -3.26 14.07
N PRO A 80 0.25 -4.23 14.20
CA PRO A 80 0.29 -5.43 13.37
C PRO A 80 -0.19 -5.12 11.95
N ASP A 81 0.55 -5.60 10.98
CA ASP A 81 0.06 -5.73 9.61
C ASP A 81 -1.24 -6.54 9.60
N PRO A 82 -2.29 -6.09 8.93
CA PRO A 82 -3.60 -6.75 8.95
C PRO A 82 -3.59 -8.17 8.37
N ASN A 83 -2.65 -8.48 7.47
CA ASN A 83 -2.58 -9.76 6.77
C ASN A 83 -1.55 -10.70 7.40
N THR A 84 -0.32 -10.21 7.58
CA THR A 84 0.81 -11.00 8.05
C THR A 84 0.97 -10.99 9.56
N ARG A 85 0.37 -9.99 10.24
CA ARG A 85 0.54 -9.69 11.67
C ARG A 85 1.96 -9.26 12.07
N ARG A 86 2.84 -9.03 11.12
CA ARG A 86 4.18 -8.53 11.37
C ARG A 86 4.14 -7.11 11.92
N PRO A 87 5.12 -6.71 12.74
CA PRO A 87 5.16 -5.35 13.31
C PRO A 87 5.49 -4.30 12.27
N LEU A 88 4.64 -3.29 12.13
CA LEU A 88 4.82 -2.11 11.29
C LEU A 88 4.87 -0.85 12.15
N ILE A 89 5.57 0.19 11.68
CA ILE A 89 5.61 1.52 12.29
C ILE A 89 5.70 2.63 11.22
N GLY A 90 5.40 3.86 11.55
CA GLY A 90 5.49 5.01 10.63
C GLY A 90 4.53 4.89 9.46
N ALA A 91 5.04 5.01 8.25
CA ALA A 91 4.33 4.81 6.99
C ALA A 91 4.42 3.35 6.50
N GLY A 92 4.19 2.38 7.39
CA GLY A 92 4.20 0.96 7.03
C GLY A 92 5.58 0.31 7.03
N PHE A 93 6.58 0.91 7.70
CA PHE A 93 7.91 0.29 7.84
C PHE A 93 7.82 -1.01 8.64
N SER A 94 8.28 -2.11 8.07
CA SER A 94 8.37 -3.42 8.73
C SER A 94 9.56 -3.46 9.68
N LEU A 95 9.35 -3.87 10.95
CA LEU A 95 10.38 -3.85 12.00
C LEU A 95 11.22 -5.13 12.07
N ASP A 96 10.82 -6.20 11.38
CA ASP A 96 11.36 -7.57 11.53
C ASP A 96 11.82 -8.20 10.21
N VAL A 97 12.12 -7.40 9.19
CA VAL A 97 12.61 -7.91 7.90
C VAL A 97 14.11 -8.23 8.00
N GLN A 98 14.49 -9.41 7.54
CA GLN A 98 15.89 -9.80 7.39
C GLN A 98 16.45 -9.31 6.05
N ALA A 99 17.74 -9.04 5.99
CA ALA A 99 18.43 -8.77 4.75
C ALA A 99 18.32 -10.00 3.84
N THR A 100 17.91 -9.79 2.61
CA THR A 100 17.74 -10.87 1.63
C THR A 100 18.39 -10.44 0.32
N PRO A 101 19.28 -11.26 -0.27
CA PRO A 101 19.80 -10.97 -1.59
C PRO A 101 18.65 -11.03 -2.59
N HIS A 102 18.52 -9.96 -3.38
CA HIS A 102 17.53 -9.88 -4.44
C HIS A 102 18.24 -9.99 -5.79
N PRO A 103 18.03 -11.08 -6.54
CA PRO A 103 18.66 -11.25 -7.84
C PRO A 103 18.15 -10.20 -8.82
N GLN A 104 19.02 -9.71 -9.71
CA GLN A 104 18.61 -8.83 -10.77
C GLN A 104 17.71 -9.60 -11.76
N LEU A 105 16.49 -9.09 -12.00
CA LEU A 105 15.51 -9.73 -12.88
C LEU A 105 15.83 -9.50 -14.36
N ASP A 106 16.34 -8.31 -14.69
CA ASP A 106 16.75 -7.95 -16.03
C ASP A 106 18.29 -7.90 -16.10
N PRO A 107 18.96 -8.87 -16.77
CA PRO A 107 20.42 -8.90 -16.88
C PRO A 107 21.02 -7.67 -17.56
N LEU A 108 20.23 -6.91 -18.31
CA LEU A 108 20.66 -5.69 -18.99
C LEU A 108 20.53 -4.44 -18.10
N ASN A 109 19.87 -4.55 -16.96
CA ASN A 109 19.74 -3.43 -16.04
C ASN A 109 21.06 -3.21 -15.27
N PRO A 110 21.68 -2.02 -15.35
CA PRO A 110 22.91 -1.73 -14.65
C PRO A 110 22.74 -1.55 -13.13
N HIS A 111 21.49 -1.41 -12.65
CA HIS A 111 21.18 -1.15 -11.24
C HIS A 111 20.85 -2.44 -10.51
N SER A 112 21.35 -2.56 -9.28
CA SER A 112 21.05 -3.68 -8.38
C SER A 112 19.99 -3.29 -7.39
N PHE A 113 19.25 -4.29 -6.88
CA PHE A 113 18.34 -4.10 -5.76
C PHE A 113 19.10 -3.91 -4.45
N VAL A 114 18.50 -3.15 -3.54
CA VAL A 114 19.05 -2.85 -2.20
C VAL A 114 18.03 -3.32 -1.17
N GLU A 115 18.30 -4.48 -0.56
CA GLU A 115 17.41 -5.16 0.39
C GLU A 115 18.09 -5.38 1.76
N PRO A 116 18.39 -4.29 2.50
CA PRO A 116 18.94 -4.40 3.84
C PRO A 116 17.89 -4.89 4.83
N SER A 117 18.35 -5.37 5.98
CA SER A 117 17.43 -5.69 7.07
C SER A 117 16.79 -4.44 7.68
N SER A 118 15.67 -4.64 8.39
CA SER A 118 15.03 -3.56 9.16
C SER A 118 16.01 -2.91 10.15
N ALA A 119 16.89 -3.70 10.79
CA ALA A 119 17.90 -3.20 11.71
C ALA A 119 18.93 -2.30 10.99
N GLN A 120 19.36 -2.67 9.79
CA GLN A 120 20.28 -1.86 8.99
C GLN A 120 19.63 -0.53 8.54
N LEU A 121 18.37 -0.55 8.09
CA LEU A 121 17.61 0.65 7.76
C LEU A 121 17.38 1.54 8.98
N TRP A 122 17.08 0.93 10.11
CA TRP A 122 16.92 1.62 11.38
C TRP A 122 18.18 2.38 11.80
N GLN A 123 19.33 1.73 11.72
CA GLN A 123 20.63 2.34 11.99
C GLN A 123 20.99 3.42 10.97
N ALA A 124 20.71 3.21 9.67
CA ALA A 124 20.92 4.21 8.63
C ALA A 124 20.06 5.48 8.87
N ALA A 125 18.89 5.33 9.49
CA ALA A 125 18.07 6.46 9.95
C ALA A 125 18.64 7.16 11.22
N GLY A 126 19.76 6.72 11.75
CA GLY A 126 20.38 7.26 12.98
C GLY A 126 19.61 6.90 14.25
N LEU A 127 18.93 5.75 14.27
CA LEU A 127 18.18 5.24 15.42
C LEU A 127 18.96 4.15 16.13
N SER A 128 18.80 4.07 17.47
CA SER A 128 19.56 3.09 18.25
C SER A 128 18.98 1.67 18.10
N PRO A 129 19.83 0.64 18.01
CA PRO A 129 19.39 -0.76 17.97
C PRO A 129 18.57 -1.17 19.19
N GLU A 130 18.91 -0.62 20.36
CA GLU A 130 18.18 -0.87 21.60
C GLU A 130 16.75 -0.36 21.53
N GLY A 131 16.52 0.77 20.85
CA GLY A 131 15.20 1.31 20.60
C GLY A 131 14.34 0.36 19.75
N LEU A 132 14.91 -0.22 18.69
CA LEU A 132 14.23 -1.22 17.87
C LEU A 132 13.82 -2.44 18.71
N GLN A 133 14.73 -2.98 19.52
CA GLN A 133 14.42 -4.13 20.38
C GLN A 133 13.33 -3.82 21.41
N GLN A 134 13.38 -2.65 22.04
CA GLN A 134 12.36 -2.22 23.01
C GLN A 134 10.98 -2.12 22.36
N ILE A 135 10.89 -1.62 21.11
CA ILE A 135 9.65 -1.52 20.36
C ILE A 135 9.12 -2.91 20.02
N LEU A 136 9.97 -3.83 19.55
CA LEU A 136 9.60 -5.21 19.27
C LEU A 136 9.09 -5.95 20.51
N ASP A 137 9.80 -5.84 21.63
CA ASP A 137 9.40 -6.43 22.91
C ASP A 137 8.06 -5.87 23.41
N GLN A 138 7.84 -4.58 23.23
CA GLN A 138 6.55 -3.97 23.58
C GLN A 138 5.43 -4.42 22.65
N PHE A 139 5.71 -4.52 21.35
CA PHE A 139 4.75 -5.02 20.38
C PHE A 139 4.30 -6.45 20.72
N ASP A 140 5.22 -7.34 21.06
CA ASP A 140 4.92 -8.73 21.47
C ASP A 140 4.07 -8.79 22.73
N ARG A 141 4.38 -7.98 23.74
CA ARG A 141 3.55 -7.88 24.95
C ARG A 141 2.12 -7.41 24.63
N ASP A 142 1.98 -6.43 23.74
CA ASP A 142 0.68 -5.88 23.36
C ASP A 142 -0.09 -6.82 22.43
N ALA A 143 0.59 -7.51 21.50
CA ALA A 143 0.00 -8.52 20.63
C ALA A 143 -0.56 -9.71 21.42
N ASN A 144 0.11 -10.09 22.50
CA ASN A 144 -0.37 -11.13 23.41
C ASN A 144 -1.52 -10.65 24.32
N ARG A 145 -1.58 -9.35 24.64
CA ARG A 145 -2.57 -8.76 25.55
C ARG A 145 -3.87 -8.41 24.86
N TRP A 146 -3.83 -7.99 23.59
CA TRP A 146 -5.00 -7.47 22.88
C TRP A 146 -5.38 -8.39 21.72
N THR A 147 -6.69 -8.57 21.52
CA THR A 147 -7.19 -9.18 20.29
C THR A 147 -6.90 -8.26 19.09
N ALA A 148 -6.79 -8.84 17.88
CA ALA A 148 -6.59 -8.08 16.65
C ALA A 148 -7.60 -6.92 16.48
N LYS A 149 -8.86 -7.15 16.88
CA LYS A 149 -9.92 -6.12 16.85
C LYS A 149 -9.66 -4.97 17.82
N GLN A 150 -9.16 -5.25 19.02
CA GLN A 150 -8.81 -4.23 20.02
C GLN A 150 -7.61 -3.42 19.56
N TYR A 151 -6.57 -4.10 19.02
CA TYR A 151 -5.36 -3.47 18.50
C TYR A 151 -5.73 -2.51 17.35
N ARG A 152 -6.47 -2.99 16.36
CA ARG A 152 -6.97 -2.18 15.24
C ARG A 152 -7.76 -0.93 15.71
N ARG A 153 -8.60 -1.07 16.74
CA ARG A 153 -9.33 0.09 17.30
C ARG A 153 -8.40 1.14 17.89
N LYS A 154 -7.31 0.71 18.58
CA LYS A 154 -6.32 1.62 19.15
C LYS A 154 -5.55 2.38 18.05
N VAL A 155 -5.16 1.71 16.98
CA VAL A 155 -4.55 2.34 15.81
C VAL A 155 -5.48 3.38 15.20
N ILE A 156 -6.73 3.00 14.87
CA ILE A 156 -7.71 3.90 14.24
C ILE A 156 -8.04 5.11 15.14
N ARG A 157 -8.04 4.93 16.45
CA ARG A 157 -8.33 6.00 17.42
C ARG A 157 -7.11 6.78 17.86
N HIS A 158 -5.94 6.48 17.30
CA HIS A 158 -4.66 7.05 17.71
C HIS A 158 -4.43 6.98 19.24
N THR A 159 -4.82 5.86 19.86
CA THR A 159 -4.70 5.64 21.32
C THR A 159 -3.51 4.75 21.69
N LEU A 160 -2.64 4.43 20.75
CA LEU A 160 -1.34 3.85 21.04
C LEU A 160 -0.40 4.95 21.55
N THR A 161 0.41 4.61 22.55
CA THR A 161 1.47 5.51 23.02
C THR A 161 2.55 5.59 21.95
N PRO A 162 2.93 6.78 21.46
CA PRO A 162 4.03 6.93 20.50
C PRO A 162 5.32 6.30 21.03
N GLN A 163 6.03 5.60 20.17
CA GLN A 163 7.31 4.94 20.45
C GLN A 163 8.45 5.60 19.68
N LEU A 164 8.12 6.36 18.64
CA LEU A 164 9.03 7.25 17.93
C LEU A 164 8.53 8.68 18.05
N THR A 165 9.45 9.62 18.02
CA THR A 165 9.15 11.03 17.76
C THR A 165 8.84 11.23 16.27
N GLU A 166 8.21 12.35 15.93
CA GLU A 166 7.96 12.74 14.53
C GLU A 166 9.26 12.82 13.72
N GLU A 167 10.32 13.33 14.33
CA GLU A 167 11.61 13.46 13.68
C GLU A 167 12.26 12.10 13.40
N GLU A 168 12.25 11.19 14.37
CA GLU A 168 12.77 9.83 14.21
C GLU A 168 12.03 9.06 13.13
N ALA A 169 10.71 9.11 13.16
CA ALA A 169 9.87 8.46 12.15
C ALA A 169 10.09 9.08 10.76
N THR A 170 10.34 10.40 10.69
CA THR A 170 10.66 11.10 9.44
C THR A 170 11.99 10.64 8.86
N ARG A 171 13.03 10.49 9.69
CA ARG A 171 14.32 9.96 9.23
C ARG A 171 14.18 8.51 8.73
N LEU A 172 13.41 7.70 9.43
CA LEU A 172 13.14 6.32 9.00
C LEU A 172 12.40 6.25 7.67
N LEU A 173 11.37 7.09 7.49
CA LEU A 173 10.64 7.20 6.22
C LEU A 173 11.58 7.66 5.09
N ARG A 174 12.47 8.62 5.35
CA ARG A 174 13.43 9.09 4.34
C ARG A 174 14.31 7.95 3.83
N ILE A 175 14.89 7.17 4.72
CA ILE A 175 15.73 6.01 4.34
C ILE A 175 14.92 4.97 3.57
N SER A 176 13.69 4.69 3.99
CA SER A 176 12.80 3.76 3.28
C SER A 176 12.39 4.26 1.89
N ALA A 177 12.15 5.56 1.75
CA ALA A 177 11.86 6.17 0.46
C ALA A 177 13.06 6.11 -0.49
N ILE A 178 14.27 6.36 0.02
CA ILE A 178 15.53 6.21 -0.73
C ILE A 178 15.72 4.76 -1.18
N GLN A 179 15.48 3.78 -0.31
CA GLN A 179 15.51 2.36 -0.68
C GLN A 179 14.53 2.07 -1.83
N ALA A 180 13.32 2.60 -1.76
CA ALA A 180 12.35 2.43 -2.83
C ALA A 180 12.80 3.05 -4.16
N VAL A 181 13.56 4.17 -4.14
CA VAL A 181 14.18 4.74 -5.35
C VAL A 181 15.20 3.77 -5.94
N TYR A 182 16.10 3.22 -5.13
CA TYR A 182 17.10 2.25 -5.61
C TYR A 182 16.43 1.01 -6.21
N ASN A 183 15.40 0.49 -5.54
CA ASN A 183 14.68 -0.67 -6.03
C ASN A 183 13.85 -0.34 -7.28
N ALA A 184 13.33 0.89 -7.42
CA ALA A 184 12.70 1.36 -8.65
C ALA A 184 13.70 1.37 -9.83
N LYS A 185 14.95 1.80 -9.60
CA LYS A 185 16.04 1.67 -10.59
C LYS A 185 16.31 0.20 -10.93
N GLY A 186 16.27 -0.71 -9.94
CA GLY A 186 16.40 -2.15 -10.14
C GLY A 186 15.31 -2.76 -11.04
N TYR A 187 14.08 -2.24 -10.99
CA TYR A 187 12.98 -2.67 -11.84
C TYR A 187 12.95 -2.02 -13.23
N CYS A 188 13.52 -0.82 -13.40
CA CYS A 188 13.49 -0.07 -14.65
C CYS A 188 14.89 0.32 -15.10
N ARG A 189 15.42 -0.37 -16.13
CA ARG A 189 16.76 -0.08 -16.67
C ARG A 189 16.89 1.34 -17.24
N CYS A 190 15.79 1.93 -17.67
CA CYS A 190 15.73 3.28 -18.21
C CYS A 190 15.25 4.31 -17.18
N PHE A 191 15.34 4.03 -15.87
CA PHE A 191 14.83 4.89 -14.81
C PHE A 191 15.29 6.35 -14.96
N ASP A 192 16.57 6.58 -15.28
CA ASP A 192 17.12 7.92 -15.44
C ASP A 192 16.59 8.68 -16.67
N ARG A 193 15.95 7.98 -17.62
CA ARG A 193 15.27 8.58 -18.79
C ARG A 193 13.83 8.98 -18.46
N LEU A 194 13.21 8.38 -17.46
CA LEU A 194 11.86 8.73 -17.00
C LEU A 194 11.77 10.21 -16.62
N THR A 195 10.58 10.80 -16.80
CA THR A 195 10.24 12.12 -16.26
C THR A 195 10.13 12.08 -14.73
N GLY A 196 10.15 13.24 -14.06
CA GLY A 196 10.00 13.29 -12.60
C GLY A 196 8.74 12.61 -12.08
N PRO A 197 7.54 12.86 -12.65
CA PRO A 197 6.32 12.14 -12.28
C PRO A 197 6.42 10.63 -12.48
N GLN A 198 6.97 10.16 -13.59
CA GLN A 198 7.12 8.73 -13.87
C GLN A 198 8.06 8.05 -12.86
N GLN A 199 9.20 8.68 -12.54
CA GLN A 199 10.10 8.20 -11.49
C GLN A 199 9.38 8.11 -10.14
N MET A 200 8.61 9.15 -9.78
CA MET A 200 7.84 9.19 -8.53
C MET A 200 6.76 8.10 -8.51
N ALA A 201 6.05 7.89 -9.62
CA ALA A 201 5.02 6.85 -9.73
C ALA A 201 5.60 5.45 -9.51
N LEU A 202 6.71 5.12 -10.20
CA LEU A 202 7.37 3.85 -10.03
C LEU A 202 7.89 3.65 -8.60
N THR A 203 8.49 4.70 -8.02
CA THR A 203 8.96 4.66 -6.62
C THR A 203 7.82 4.42 -5.63
N GLN A 204 6.64 5.02 -5.84
CA GLN A 204 5.45 4.76 -5.02
C GLN A 204 4.96 3.32 -5.15
N LEU A 205 4.96 2.75 -6.36
CA LEU A 205 4.61 1.35 -6.58
C LEU A 205 5.57 0.42 -5.84
N VAL A 206 6.86 0.67 -5.95
CA VAL A 206 7.90 -0.12 -5.26
C VAL A 206 7.78 0.01 -3.75
N PHE A 207 7.60 1.22 -3.22
CA PHE A 207 7.42 1.43 -1.78
C PHE A 207 6.23 0.64 -1.23
N GLN A 208 5.12 0.60 -1.96
CA GLN A 208 3.91 -0.09 -1.54
C GLN A 208 3.98 -1.60 -1.71
N MET A 209 4.54 -2.08 -2.80
CA MET A 209 4.45 -3.48 -3.20
C MET A 209 5.73 -4.27 -2.91
N GLY A 210 6.87 -3.60 -2.82
CA GLY A 210 8.16 -4.30 -2.68
C GLY A 210 8.33 -5.34 -3.78
N THR A 211 8.75 -6.55 -3.42
CA THR A 211 8.93 -7.68 -4.33
C THR A 211 7.63 -8.18 -4.99
N ASN A 212 6.46 -7.83 -4.46
CA ASN A 212 5.19 -8.19 -5.12
C ASN A 212 5.00 -7.48 -6.47
N LEU A 213 5.78 -6.42 -6.76
CA LEU A 213 5.77 -5.77 -8.08
C LEU A 213 6.23 -6.73 -9.20
N GLU A 214 6.99 -7.76 -8.88
CA GLU A 214 7.44 -8.78 -9.83
C GLU A 214 6.28 -9.58 -10.45
N ALA A 215 5.15 -9.66 -9.75
CA ALA A 215 3.94 -10.28 -10.29
C ALA A 215 3.29 -9.47 -11.43
N PHE A 216 3.71 -8.20 -11.62
CA PHE A 216 3.22 -7.30 -12.68
C PHE A 216 4.05 -7.43 -13.95
N VAL A 217 4.17 -8.65 -14.47
CA VAL A 217 5.05 -9.01 -15.59
C VAL A 217 4.77 -8.16 -16.84
N GLU A 218 3.50 -7.95 -17.18
CA GLU A 218 3.10 -7.15 -18.33
C GLU A 218 3.49 -5.67 -18.16
N PHE A 219 3.29 -5.12 -16.95
CA PHE A 219 3.70 -3.76 -16.62
C PHE A 219 5.21 -3.59 -16.70
N LEU A 220 5.97 -4.47 -16.06
CA LEU A 220 7.44 -4.42 -16.09
C LEU A 220 7.99 -4.64 -17.49
N GLY A 221 7.36 -5.51 -18.29
CA GLY A 221 7.70 -5.71 -19.70
C GLY A 221 7.47 -4.45 -20.52
N ALA A 222 6.30 -3.82 -20.39
CA ALA A 222 5.99 -2.57 -21.08
C ALA A 222 6.92 -1.43 -20.63
N LEU A 223 7.16 -1.30 -19.33
CA LEU A 223 8.03 -0.25 -18.76
C LEU A 223 9.48 -0.34 -19.28
N ASN A 224 9.98 -1.56 -19.54
CA ASN A 224 11.35 -1.81 -20.01
C ASN A 224 11.46 -2.00 -21.54
N ASP A 225 10.38 -1.78 -22.29
CA ASP A 225 10.44 -1.82 -23.75
C ASP A 225 11.22 -0.62 -24.28
N GLU A 226 12.34 -0.92 -24.94
CA GLU A 226 13.24 0.11 -25.49
C GLU A 226 12.57 0.99 -26.56
N ASN A 227 11.52 0.49 -27.21
CA ASN A 227 10.80 1.26 -28.21
C ASN A 227 10.12 2.51 -27.64
N GLY A 228 9.68 2.46 -26.38
CA GLY A 228 9.07 3.60 -25.68
C GLY A 228 10.00 4.77 -25.41
N PHE A 229 11.30 4.54 -25.53
CA PHE A 229 12.33 5.57 -25.34
C PHE A 229 13.00 5.98 -26.65
N ARG A 230 12.49 5.55 -27.81
CA ARG A 230 12.99 6.03 -29.08
C ARG A 230 12.56 7.47 -29.26
N GLU A 231 13.56 8.31 -29.46
CA GLU A 231 13.38 9.66 -29.96
C GLU A 231 12.99 9.54 -31.42
N LEU A 232 11.71 9.75 -31.71
CA LEU A 232 11.24 9.83 -33.09
C LEU A 232 11.66 11.21 -33.62
N PRO A 233 12.55 11.28 -34.64
CA PRO A 233 12.90 12.55 -35.25
C PRO A 233 11.67 13.09 -35.98
N LEU A 234 11.04 14.10 -35.43
CA LEU A 234 10.02 14.86 -36.12
C LEU A 234 10.70 15.75 -37.19
N LEU A 235 10.04 15.91 -38.31
CA LEU A 235 10.44 16.78 -39.41
C LEU A 235 10.73 18.22 -38.97
N ASP A 236 10.17 18.64 -37.79
CA ASP A 236 10.26 19.98 -37.24
C ASP A 236 11.22 20.11 -36.04
N GLY A 237 12.05 19.08 -35.77
CA GLY A 237 13.05 19.12 -34.69
C GLY A 237 12.49 18.97 -33.27
N TYR A 238 11.20 18.72 -33.08
CA TYR A 238 10.60 18.36 -31.81
C TYR A 238 10.69 16.84 -31.60
N MET A 239 11.06 16.43 -30.38
CA MET A 239 11.05 15.03 -29.99
C MET A 239 9.66 14.68 -29.46
N GLU A 240 8.94 13.83 -30.17
CA GLU A 240 7.68 13.30 -29.67
C GLU A 240 7.95 12.05 -28.83
N THR A 241 7.53 12.10 -27.57
CA THR A 241 7.52 10.91 -26.73
C THR A 241 6.47 9.94 -27.27
N ASP A 242 6.78 8.65 -27.37
CA ASP A 242 5.82 7.65 -27.84
C ASP A 242 4.62 7.55 -26.88
N THR A 243 3.59 8.34 -27.16
CA THR A 243 2.36 8.39 -26.37
C THR A 243 1.65 7.03 -26.33
N GLU A 244 1.77 6.19 -27.38
CA GLU A 244 1.14 4.87 -27.43
C GLU A 244 1.83 3.90 -26.49
N HIS A 245 3.15 3.97 -26.37
CA HIS A 245 3.92 3.21 -25.39
C HIS A 245 3.43 3.51 -23.96
N TRP A 246 3.34 4.77 -23.59
CA TRP A 246 2.92 5.14 -22.23
C TRP A 246 1.45 4.80 -21.94
N ARG A 247 0.57 4.85 -22.93
CA ARG A 247 -0.79 4.32 -22.81
C ARG A 247 -0.79 2.81 -22.54
N THR A 248 0.12 2.06 -23.18
CA THR A 248 0.29 0.63 -22.89
C THR A 248 0.75 0.41 -21.46
N VAL A 249 1.75 1.15 -20.97
CA VAL A 249 2.19 1.10 -19.57
C VAL A 249 1.03 1.38 -18.61
N GLN A 250 0.24 2.42 -18.87
CA GLN A 250 -0.93 2.75 -18.05
C GLN A 250 -2.00 1.65 -18.08
N SER A 251 -2.30 1.08 -19.25
CA SER A 251 -3.35 0.07 -19.39
C SER A 251 -3.04 -1.20 -18.61
N THR A 252 -1.79 -1.66 -18.58
CA THR A 252 -1.37 -2.83 -17.79
C THR A 252 -1.58 -2.64 -16.29
N LEU A 253 -1.44 -1.40 -15.79
CA LEU A 253 -1.73 -1.08 -14.39
C LEU A 253 -3.24 -0.94 -14.14
N ILE A 254 -3.99 -0.32 -15.06
CA ILE A 254 -5.46 -0.15 -14.96
C ILE A 254 -6.16 -1.51 -14.81
N ASP A 255 -5.75 -2.49 -15.57
CA ASP A 255 -6.33 -3.83 -15.57
C ASP A 255 -5.94 -4.66 -14.35
N SER A 256 -5.02 -4.19 -13.55
CA SER A 256 -4.49 -4.89 -12.39
C SER A 256 -5.50 -4.99 -11.23
N GLN A 257 -5.35 -6.02 -10.39
CA GLN A 257 -6.09 -6.13 -9.14
C GLN A 257 -5.76 -4.97 -8.18
N TRP A 258 -4.52 -4.48 -8.20
CA TRP A 258 -4.09 -3.36 -7.39
C TRP A 258 -4.90 -2.09 -7.67
N ALA A 259 -5.10 -1.74 -8.94
CA ALA A 259 -5.89 -0.56 -9.31
C ALA A 259 -7.35 -0.65 -8.86
N ARG A 260 -7.92 -1.86 -8.89
CA ARG A 260 -9.30 -2.11 -8.40
C ARG A 260 -9.43 -1.97 -6.89
N LEU A 261 -8.40 -2.36 -6.14
CA LEU A 261 -8.40 -2.29 -4.68
C LEU A 261 -8.09 -0.87 -4.17
N TYR A 262 -7.21 -0.14 -4.86
CA TYR A 262 -6.70 1.17 -4.44
C TYR A 262 -7.06 2.29 -5.42
N THR A 263 -8.31 2.32 -5.90
CA THR A 263 -8.78 3.15 -7.02
C THR A 263 -8.38 4.63 -6.93
N VAL A 264 -8.43 5.25 -5.73
CA VAL A 264 -8.07 6.67 -5.56
C VAL A 264 -6.58 6.88 -5.79
N ARG A 265 -5.75 6.09 -5.13
CA ARG A 265 -4.29 6.14 -5.28
C ARG A 265 -3.87 5.74 -6.69
N ALA A 266 -4.49 4.68 -7.23
CA ALA A 266 -4.19 4.19 -8.55
C ALA A 266 -4.44 5.27 -9.63
N ALA A 267 -5.49 6.05 -9.51
CA ALA A 267 -5.77 7.13 -10.46
C ALA A 267 -4.58 8.09 -10.58
N THR A 268 -4.06 8.58 -9.46
CA THR A 268 -2.91 9.50 -9.45
C THR A 268 -1.62 8.82 -9.92
N VAL A 269 -1.30 7.63 -9.37
CA VAL A 269 -0.04 6.94 -9.72
C VAL A 269 0.00 6.53 -11.19
N ILE A 270 -1.10 6.01 -11.74
CA ILE A 270 -1.19 5.64 -13.15
C ILE A 270 -1.12 6.87 -14.06
N ALA A 271 -1.80 7.95 -13.68
CA ALA A 271 -1.76 9.20 -14.44
C ALA A 271 -0.36 9.79 -14.56
N MET A 272 0.49 9.63 -13.53
CA MET A 272 1.88 10.11 -13.56
C MET A 272 2.74 9.45 -14.65
N PHE A 273 2.32 8.32 -15.24
CA PHE A 273 2.99 7.74 -16.40
C PHE A 273 2.63 8.42 -17.72
N ASP A 274 1.63 9.32 -17.73
CA ASP A 274 1.33 10.14 -18.91
C ASP A 274 2.52 11.09 -19.17
N PRO A 275 3.09 11.13 -20.37
CA PRO A 275 4.22 12.03 -20.69
C PRO A 275 3.86 13.51 -20.50
N ASP A 276 2.57 13.86 -20.67
CA ASP A 276 2.07 15.24 -20.51
C ASP A 276 1.61 15.56 -19.09
N TYR A 277 1.79 14.66 -18.13
CA TYR A 277 1.34 14.84 -16.75
C TYR A 277 1.80 16.17 -16.12
N ASN A 278 3.01 16.62 -16.42
CA ASN A 278 3.52 17.89 -15.89
C ASN A 278 2.72 19.11 -16.37
N HIS A 279 2.10 19.04 -17.53
CA HIS A 279 1.32 20.13 -18.13
C HIS A 279 -0.13 20.09 -17.69
N GLU A 280 -0.72 18.89 -17.61
CA GLU A 280 -2.15 18.69 -17.34
C GLU A 280 -2.41 17.62 -16.26
N PRO A 281 -1.85 17.73 -15.03
CA PRO A 281 -1.95 16.66 -14.02
C PRO A 281 -3.39 16.31 -13.67
N VAL A 282 -4.25 17.33 -13.48
CA VAL A 282 -5.67 17.12 -13.11
C VAL A 282 -6.43 16.42 -14.22
N ALA A 283 -6.20 16.81 -15.48
CA ALA A 283 -6.86 16.17 -16.61
C ALA A 283 -6.40 14.72 -16.81
N ALA A 284 -5.10 14.44 -16.61
CA ALA A 284 -4.56 13.09 -16.65
C ALA A 284 -5.18 12.20 -15.56
N GLU A 285 -5.25 12.67 -14.33
CA GLU A 285 -5.87 11.95 -13.22
C GLU A 285 -7.37 11.68 -13.47
N GLN A 286 -8.10 12.67 -13.96
CA GLN A 286 -9.53 12.51 -14.31
C GLN A 286 -9.75 11.50 -15.43
N ARG A 287 -8.86 11.43 -16.44
CA ARG A 287 -8.93 10.43 -17.50
C ARG A 287 -8.81 9.02 -16.92
N VAL A 288 -7.82 8.79 -16.06
CA VAL A 288 -7.61 7.48 -15.43
C VAL A 288 -8.74 7.16 -14.44
N GLU A 289 -9.19 8.12 -13.64
CA GLU A 289 -10.29 7.92 -12.70
C GLU A 289 -11.60 7.54 -13.41
N ALA A 290 -11.88 8.15 -14.55
CA ALA A 290 -13.06 7.82 -15.35
C ALA A 290 -13.06 6.37 -15.86
N ILE A 291 -11.88 5.81 -16.13
CA ILE A 291 -11.74 4.41 -16.53
C ILE A 291 -11.88 3.48 -15.31
N LEU A 292 -11.22 3.81 -14.21
CA LEU A 292 -11.26 3.00 -12.98
C LEU A 292 -12.64 3.02 -12.31
N ARG A 293 -13.36 4.12 -12.45
CA ARG A 293 -14.72 4.33 -11.91
C ARG A 293 -15.67 4.76 -12.99
N PRO A 294 -16.04 3.88 -13.93
CA PRO A 294 -17.00 4.26 -14.95
C PRO A 294 -18.28 4.77 -14.28
N PRO A 295 -18.90 5.83 -14.82
CA PRO A 295 -20.13 6.38 -14.28
C PRO A 295 -21.16 5.26 -14.17
N VAL A 296 -21.75 5.11 -12.98
CA VAL A 296 -22.83 4.14 -12.77
C VAL A 296 -23.97 4.54 -13.69
N GLU A 297 -24.19 3.78 -14.76
CA GLU A 297 -25.39 3.94 -15.57
C GLU A 297 -26.60 3.83 -14.64
N TYR A 298 -27.29 4.94 -14.44
CA TYR A 298 -28.54 4.95 -13.72
C TYR A 298 -29.53 4.13 -14.54
N ARG A 299 -29.61 2.81 -14.31
CA ARG A 299 -30.74 2.01 -14.75
C ARG A 299 -31.92 2.37 -13.84
N PRO A 300 -32.90 3.12 -14.33
CA PRO A 300 -34.12 3.36 -13.55
C PRO A 300 -34.67 1.99 -13.16
N LYS A 301 -34.84 1.76 -11.85
CA LYS A 301 -35.50 0.55 -11.36
C LYS A 301 -36.79 0.40 -12.18
N PRO A 302 -37.03 -0.78 -12.80
CA PRO A 302 -38.29 -0.98 -13.50
C PRO A 302 -39.38 -0.65 -12.50
N ARG A 303 -40.23 0.34 -12.84
CA ARG A 303 -41.43 0.65 -12.06
C ARG A 303 -42.18 -0.68 -11.93
N SER A 304 -42.22 -1.23 -10.72
CA SER A 304 -43.07 -2.37 -10.43
C SER A 304 -44.47 -1.88 -10.86
N SER A 305 -44.96 -2.47 -11.92
CA SER A 305 -46.37 -2.33 -12.31
C SER A 305 -47.15 -2.83 -11.10
N ALA A 306 -47.61 -1.88 -10.31
CA ALA A 306 -48.56 -2.18 -9.23
C ALA A 306 -49.78 -2.76 -9.94
N THR A 307 -49.87 -4.08 -10.00
CA THR A 307 -51.05 -4.81 -10.38
C THR A 307 -52.11 -4.39 -9.38
N LEU A 308 -53.03 -3.52 -9.86
CA LEU A 308 -54.26 -3.19 -9.16
C LEU A 308 -55.01 -4.52 -8.90
N ARG A 309 -54.76 -5.11 -7.72
CA ARG A 309 -55.66 -6.14 -7.20
C ARG A 309 -56.95 -5.43 -6.83
N VAL A 310 -57.92 -5.52 -7.73
CA VAL A 310 -59.32 -5.25 -7.45
C VAL A 310 -59.72 -6.18 -6.31
N ALA A 311 -59.88 -5.62 -5.13
CA ALA A 311 -60.41 -6.34 -3.97
C ALA A 311 -61.92 -6.57 -4.23
N SER A 312 -62.26 -7.79 -4.65
CA SER A 312 -63.64 -8.25 -4.60
C SER A 312 -64.07 -8.43 -3.14
N TYR A 313 -64.92 -7.54 -2.69
CA TYR A 313 -65.65 -7.66 -1.45
C TYR A 313 -66.58 -8.85 -1.51
N SER A 314 -66.27 -9.95 -0.79
CA SER A 314 -67.26 -10.95 -0.39
C SER A 314 -67.53 -10.77 1.11
N ARG A 315 -68.76 -10.28 1.37
CA ARG A 315 -69.34 -10.31 2.71
C ARG A 315 -69.57 -11.76 3.09
N HIS A 316 -69.00 -12.21 4.23
CA HIS A 316 -69.57 -13.25 5.03
C HIS A 316 -69.49 -12.91 6.51
N SER A 317 -70.67 -12.85 7.06
CA SER A 317 -71.09 -12.70 8.47
C SER A 317 -70.68 -13.95 9.30
N GLY A 318 -70.33 -13.75 10.55
CA GLY A 318 -70.60 -14.81 11.54
C GLY A 318 -69.62 -14.86 12.74
N ARG A 319 -70.09 -14.30 13.86
CA ARG A 319 -70.03 -14.81 15.26
C ARG A 319 -68.69 -15.31 15.83
N SER A 320 -68.16 -14.66 16.81
CA SER A 320 -68.44 -14.69 18.28
C SER A 320 -67.54 -15.63 19.09
N HIS A 321 -67.23 -15.15 20.29
CA HIS A 321 -66.65 -15.79 21.50
C HIS A 321 -65.10 -16.02 21.46
N GLY A 322 -64.32 -15.62 22.39
CA GLY A 322 -64.54 -15.15 23.74
C GLY A 322 -63.26 -15.45 24.58
N ARG A 323 -62.98 -14.54 25.47
CA ARG A 323 -62.32 -14.78 26.75
C ARG A 323 -60.83 -15.01 26.86
N LYS A 324 -60.23 -14.03 27.50
CA LYS A 324 -59.54 -14.04 28.84
C LYS A 324 -58.10 -14.50 28.85
N ALA A 325 -57.25 -13.58 29.21
CA ALA A 325 -56.70 -13.22 30.55
C ALA A 325 -55.55 -14.16 30.91
N ALA A 326 -54.45 -13.76 31.35
CA ALA A 326 -53.99 -12.95 32.40
C ALA A 326 -52.46 -13.15 32.57
N ARG A 327 -51.73 -12.04 32.94
CA ARG A 327 -50.84 -11.95 34.10
C ARG A 327 -49.71 -13.00 34.24
N SER A 328 -48.44 -12.54 34.38
CA SER A 328 -47.78 -12.16 35.63
C SER A 328 -46.28 -11.96 35.34
N GLN A 329 -45.65 -10.87 35.51
CA GLN A 329 -44.84 -10.37 36.63
C GLN A 329 -44.12 -11.40 37.51
N ALA A 330 -42.79 -11.26 37.54
CA ALA A 330 -41.89 -11.25 38.69
C ALA A 330 -40.45 -11.27 38.20
N LYS A 331 -39.59 -10.28 38.34
CA LYS A 331 -38.87 -9.69 39.50
C LYS A 331 -38.13 -10.73 40.40
N ARG A 332 -36.85 -10.51 40.41
CA ARG A 332 -35.82 -10.50 41.50
C ARG A 332 -34.54 -11.13 41.06
N LYS A 333 -33.38 -10.48 41.05
CA LYS A 333 -32.48 -9.96 42.09
C LYS A 333 -31.68 -11.05 42.81
N LEU A 334 -30.33 -10.75 42.86
CA LEU A 334 -29.30 -11.19 43.84
C LEU A 334 -28.77 -12.60 43.59
N THR A 335 -27.50 -12.74 43.42
CA THR A 335 -26.28 -12.31 44.16
C THR A 335 -25.13 -12.06 43.23
#